data_1a4d315aa0a8df4962834fcadc5d5e20
#
_entry.id   1a4d315aa0a8df4962834fcadc5d5e20
#
_cell.length_a   1.000
_cell.length_b   1.000
_cell.length_c   1.000
_cell.angle_alpha   90.00
_cell.angle_beta   90.00
_cell.angle_gamma   90.00
#
_symmetry.space_group_name_H-M   'P 1'
#
loop_
_entity.id
_entity.type
_entity.pdbx_description
1 polymer ?
#
loop_
_entity_poly.entity_id
_entity_poly.type
_entity_poly.pdbx_seq_one_letter_code
_entity_poly.pdbx_strand_id
1 'polypeptide(L)'
;SEHPTFFRRNKKYAQSLGSGSLYTHLSFKDDISMKFTRERLSLFYEMLKNVRQKGHVIPITQALASSALIMGLDDKCTAICPGHVLYGLSSITEPPASMNEFLPVLTSVKSRVIHVADHRDGPSPGSGGYHRNRSLSRTGVVPFGLHDGNASIKEEKRPVVLFKGKRRRVLGVSLEHLVFEVDDGTDLEIGDETTLIGGEGPEKIELVEFAAWQQSSPLEALMLLSNRLPITLKKKI
;
A
#
# COMPACT_ATOMS: atom_id res chain seq x y z
N SER A 1 19.22 22.81 -21.12
CA SER A 1 19.94 22.73 -22.41
C SER A 1 20.89 21.51 -22.53
N GLU A 2 20.72 20.47 -21.69
CA GLU A 2 21.61 19.28 -21.72
C GLU A 2 21.03 18.06 -22.46
N HIS A 3 19.79 18.15 -22.95
CA HIS A 3 19.11 17.04 -23.59
C HIS A 3 19.66 16.54 -24.94
N PRO A 4 20.33 17.35 -25.77
CA PRO A 4 20.93 16.86 -27.03
C PRO A 4 22.10 15.90 -26.84
N THR A 5 22.80 15.97 -25.70
CA THR A 5 24.03 15.21 -25.46
C THR A 5 23.77 13.75 -25.10
N PHE A 6 22.68 13.46 -24.37
CA PHE A 6 22.30 12.10 -23.99
C PHE A 6 21.99 11.24 -25.23
N PHE A 7 21.20 11.76 -26.17
CA PHE A 7 20.86 11.06 -27.41
C PHE A 7 22.06 10.87 -28.37
N ARG A 8 23.00 11.81 -28.41
CA ARG A 8 24.23 11.63 -29.22
C ARG A 8 25.13 10.51 -28.70
N ARG A 9 25.29 10.38 -27.39
CA ARG A 9 26.13 9.35 -26.75
C ARG A 9 25.56 7.93 -26.90
N ASN A 10 24.24 7.79 -26.96
CA ASN A 10 23.56 6.50 -27.01
C ASN A 10 23.06 6.11 -28.43
N LYS A 11 23.41 6.85 -29.47
CA LYS A 11 22.94 6.58 -30.84
C LYS A 11 23.28 5.16 -31.32
N LYS A 12 24.42 4.61 -30.91
CA LYS A 12 24.87 3.26 -31.27
C LYS A 12 24.02 2.17 -30.59
N TYR A 13 23.53 2.42 -29.36
CA TYR A 13 22.64 1.50 -28.65
C TYR A 13 21.19 1.61 -29.15
N ALA A 14 20.72 2.79 -29.47
CA ALA A 14 19.38 3.00 -30.03
C ALA A 14 19.22 2.39 -31.43
N GLN A 15 20.28 2.29 -32.22
CA GLN A 15 20.26 1.64 -33.53
C GLN A 15 20.30 0.12 -33.46
N SER A 16 20.84 -0.47 -32.37
CA SER A 16 20.88 -1.93 -32.18
C SER A 16 19.61 -2.50 -31.51
N LEU A 17 18.83 -1.66 -30.85
CA LEU A 17 17.53 -2.01 -30.26
C LEU A 17 16.43 -1.69 -31.30
N GLY A 18 16.25 -2.55 -32.30
CA GLY A 18 15.17 -2.42 -33.28
C GLY A 18 13.82 -2.24 -32.56
N SER A 19 13.12 -1.12 -32.80
CA SER A 19 11.88 -0.67 -32.18
C SER A 19 11.97 -0.35 -30.67
N GLY A 20 12.45 0.87 -30.35
CA GLY A 20 12.47 1.39 -28.97
C GLY A 20 11.12 1.85 -28.46
N SER A 21 10.95 1.84 -27.15
CA SER A 21 9.89 2.55 -26.46
C SER A 21 10.40 3.86 -25.88
N LEU A 22 9.53 4.87 -25.78
CA LEU A 22 9.79 6.13 -25.09
C LEU A 22 8.74 6.32 -24.02
N TYR A 23 9.17 6.46 -22.77
CA TYR A 23 8.24 6.61 -21.67
C TYR A 23 8.68 7.68 -20.68
N THR A 24 7.72 8.24 -19.98
CA THR A 24 7.83 8.98 -18.74
C THR A 24 6.76 8.46 -17.77
N HIS A 25 6.82 8.88 -16.51
CA HIS A 25 5.81 8.48 -15.51
C HIS A 25 5.25 9.73 -14.86
N LEU A 26 4.05 10.12 -15.28
CA LEU A 26 3.35 11.31 -14.81
C LEU A 26 2.10 10.90 -14.05
N SER A 27 2.09 11.22 -12.75
CA SER A 27 0.93 11.01 -11.87
C SER A 27 0.59 12.31 -11.16
N PHE A 28 -0.61 12.39 -10.61
CA PHE A 28 -1.07 13.52 -9.81
C PHE A 28 -1.99 13.02 -8.70
N LYS A 29 -2.13 13.81 -7.64
CA LYS A 29 -2.99 13.51 -6.49
C LYS A 29 -4.10 14.54 -6.26
N ASP A 30 -3.95 15.74 -6.84
CA ASP A 30 -4.81 16.90 -6.70
C ASP A 30 -4.71 17.81 -7.93
N ASP A 31 -5.50 18.88 -7.98
CA ASP A 31 -5.56 19.82 -9.11
C ASP A 31 -4.23 20.52 -9.38
N ILE A 32 -3.47 20.83 -8.32
CA ILE A 32 -2.17 21.51 -8.45
C ILE A 32 -1.19 20.59 -9.17
N SER A 33 -1.06 19.36 -8.72
CA SER A 33 -0.19 18.37 -9.33
C SER A 33 -0.69 17.92 -10.71
N MET A 34 -2.01 17.97 -10.96
CA MET A 34 -2.59 17.74 -12.29
C MET A 34 -2.14 18.82 -13.29
N LYS A 35 -2.16 20.10 -12.91
CA LYS A 35 -1.68 21.20 -13.76
C LYS A 35 -0.20 20.99 -14.14
N PHE A 36 0.65 20.69 -13.15
CA PHE A 36 2.05 20.36 -13.39
C PHE A 36 2.22 19.17 -14.33
N THR A 37 1.41 18.11 -14.14
CA THR A 37 1.43 16.92 -15.00
C THR A 37 1.09 17.27 -16.46
N ARG A 38 0.10 18.14 -16.70
CA ARG A 38 -0.25 18.60 -18.06
C ARG A 38 0.89 19.37 -18.75
N GLU A 39 1.59 20.21 -18.01
CA GLU A 39 2.78 20.93 -18.50
C GLU A 39 3.90 19.95 -18.89
N ARG A 40 4.18 18.95 -18.04
CA ARG A 40 5.18 17.91 -18.32
C ARG A 40 4.79 17.00 -19.48
N LEU A 41 3.52 16.71 -19.64
CA LEU A 41 3.00 15.95 -20.77
C LEU A 41 3.22 16.68 -22.08
N SER A 42 3.02 18.00 -22.11
CA SER A 42 3.31 18.84 -23.29
C SER A 42 4.78 18.79 -23.69
N LEU A 43 5.69 18.89 -22.72
CA LEU A 43 7.14 18.76 -22.95
C LEU A 43 7.52 17.36 -23.48
N PHE A 44 6.88 16.31 -22.96
CA PHE A 44 7.07 14.94 -23.44
C PHE A 44 6.64 14.81 -24.92
N TYR A 45 5.54 15.41 -25.32
CA TYR A 45 5.10 15.39 -26.72
C TYR A 45 6.03 16.17 -27.64
N GLU A 46 6.56 17.30 -27.21
CA GLU A 46 7.56 18.04 -27.97
C GLU A 46 8.84 17.21 -28.16
N MET A 47 9.32 16.56 -27.10
CA MET A 47 10.46 15.66 -27.17
C MET A 47 10.18 14.50 -28.14
N LEU A 48 9.02 13.86 -28.04
CA LEU A 48 8.61 12.75 -28.91
C LEU A 48 8.56 13.19 -30.39
N LYS A 49 7.99 14.39 -30.67
CA LYS A 49 8.00 15.00 -32.00
C LYS A 49 9.40 15.19 -32.54
N ASN A 50 10.31 15.75 -31.74
CA ASN A 50 11.70 15.99 -32.12
C ASN A 50 12.48 14.71 -32.42
N VAL A 51 12.23 13.65 -31.65
CA VAL A 51 12.85 12.32 -31.86
C VAL A 51 12.36 11.71 -33.18
N ARG A 52 11.04 11.75 -33.43
CA ARG A 52 10.42 11.25 -34.69
C ARG A 52 10.91 12.03 -35.90
N GLN A 53 11.04 13.35 -35.82
CA GLN A 53 11.59 14.20 -36.91
C GLN A 53 13.05 13.87 -37.27
N LYS A 54 13.81 13.28 -36.32
CA LYS A 54 15.19 12.81 -36.58
C LYS A 54 15.23 11.40 -37.17
N GLY A 55 14.08 10.85 -37.59
CA GLY A 55 13.99 9.56 -38.26
C GLY A 55 13.90 8.36 -37.32
N HIS A 56 13.69 8.57 -36.00
CA HIS A 56 13.51 7.45 -35.06
C HIS A 56 12.06 6.99 -35.06
N VAL A 57 11.85 5.69 -35.23
CA VAL A 57 10.55 5.05 -35.08
C VAL A 57 10.34 4.67 -33.61
N ILE A 58 9.33 5.23 -32.98
CA ILE A 58 8.96 4.96 -31.58
C ILE A 58 7.53 4.39 -31.56
N PRO A 59 7.37 3.07 -31.63
CA PRO A 59 6.06 2.43 -31.71
C PRO A 59 5.32 2.44 -30.37
N ILE A 60 6.05 2.37 -29.25
CA ILE A 60 5.45 2.35 -27.92
C ILE A 60 5.79 3.64 -27.19
N THR A 61 4.77 4.39 -26.83
CA THR A 61 4.90 5.61 -26.03
C THR A 61 3.99 5.51 -24.82
N GLN A 62 4.46 5.98 -23.66
CA GLN A 62 3.69 5.95 -22.41
C GLN A 62 4.08 7.18 -21.58
N ALA A 63 3.09 7.86 -21.02
CA ALA A 63 3.31 9.03 -20.18
C ALA A 63 2.51 8.98 -18.88
N LEU A 64 1.22 8.73 -18.95
CA LEU A 64 0.30 8.84 -17.84
C LEU A 64 0.20 7.54 -17.02
N ALA A 65 -0.03 7.69 -15.71
CA ALA A 65 -0.19 6.62 -14.74
C ALA A 65 -1.67 6.44 -14.30
N SER A 66 -1.92 5.71 -13.23
CA SER A 66 -3.25 5.36 -12.71
C SER A 66 -4.17 6.56 -12.48
N SER A 67 -3.64 7.70 -12.01
CA SER A 67 -4.44 8.91 -11.77
C SER A 67 -5.18 9.41 -13.01
N ALA A 68 -4.53 9.32 -14.16
CA ALA A 68 -5.15 9.72 -15.42
C ALA A 68 -6.28 8.77 -15.82
N LEU A 69 -6.08 7.47 -15.66
CA LEU A 69 -7.11 6.47 -15.94
C LEU A 69 -8.35 6.66 -15.05
N ILE A 70 -8.13 6.85 -13.74
CA ILE A 70 -9.20 7.10 -12.76
C ILE A 70 -10.01 8.37 -13.12
N MET A 71 -9.33 9.41 -13.61
CA MET A 71 -9.96 10.69 -13.99
C MET A 71 -10.48 10.70 -15.42
N GLY A 72 -10.38 9.61 -16.17
CA GLY A 72 -10.80 9.56 -17.57
C GLY A 72 -10.02 10.50 -18.48
N LEU A 73 -8.76 10.81 -18.13
CA LEU A 73 -7.92 11.65 -18.96
C LEU A 73 -7.29 10.82 -20.07
N ASP A 74 -7.44 11.31 -21.29
CA ASP A 74 -6.84 10.73 -22.48
C ASP A 74 -5.50 11.38 -22.81
N ASP A 75 -4.61 10.63 -23.45
CA ASP A 75 -3.35 11.14 -23.98
C ASP A 75 -3.08 10.62 -25.42
N LYS A 76 -2.02 11.14 -26.04
CA LYS A 76 -1.60 10.73 -27.39
C LYS A 76 -0.59 9.58 -27.40
N CYS A 77 -0.43 8.89 -26.29
CA CYS A 77 0.45 7.75 -26.16
C CYS A 77 -0.22 6.46 -26.64
N THR A 78 0.60 5.46 -26.93
CA THR A 78 0.11 4.16 -27.42
C THR A 78 -0.05 3.13 -26.30
N ALA A 79 0.38 3.48 -25.08
CA ALA A 79 0.33 2.63 -23.88
C ALA A 79 0.10 3.46 -22.63
N ILE A 80 -0.45 2.82 -21.60
CA ILE A 80 -0.60 3.36 -20.25
C ILE A 80 0.21 2.53 -19.25
N CYS A 81 0.52 3.11 -18.08
CA CYS A 81 1.20 2.41 -16.98
C CYS A 81 0.35 2.46 -15.70
N PRO A 82 -0.69 1.63 -15.59
CA PRO A 82 -1.51 1.56 -14.39
C PRO A 82 -0.74 0.82 -13.29
N GLY A 83 -0.60 1.45 -12.13
CA GLY A 83 -0.02 0.83 -10.93
C GLY A 83 -1.10 0.69 -9.86
N HIS A 84 -1.38 1.75 -9.13
CA HIS A 84 -2.34 1.77 -8.02
C HIS A 84 -3.68 1.14 -8.36
N VAL A 85 -4.26 1.49 -9.50
CA VAL A 85 -5.58 1.04 -9.92
C VAL A 85 -5.68 -0.47 -10.10
N LEU A 86 -4.59 -1.16 -10.46
CA LEU A 86 -4.56 -2.62 -10.54
C LEU A 86 -4.74 -3.30 -9.19
N TYR A 87 -4.43 -2.58 -8.10
CA TYR A 87 -4.64 -3.05 -6.73
C TYR A 87 -5.95 -2.53 -6.12
N GLY A 88 -6.78 -1.83 -6.90
CA GLY A 88 -7.98 -1.18 -6.40
C GLY A 88 -7.66 0.01 -5.49
N LEU A 89 -6.53 0.67 -5.71
CA LEU A 89 -6.06 1.81 -4.92
C LEU A 89 -6.06 3.08 -5.77
N SER A 90 -6.29 4.23 -5.12
CA SER A 90 -6.17 5.54 -5.74
C SER A 90 -4.90 6.25 -5.29
N SER A 91 -4.25 6.95 -6.22
CA SER A 91 -3.21 7.94 -5.92
C SER A 91 -3.79 9.35 -5.75
N ILE A 92 -5.10 9.53 -5.97
CA ILE A 92 -5.81 10.82 -5.90
C ILE A 92 -6.35 10.97 -4.48
N THR A 93 -6.18 12.15 -3.89
CA THR A 93 -6.61 12.46 -2.51
C THR A 93 -8.13 12.33 -2.35
N GLU A 94 -8.89 12.85 -3.33
CA GLU A 94 -10.35 12.75 -3.40
C GLU A 94 -10.73 12.06 -4.70
N PRO A 95 -10.74 10.71 -4.73
CA PRO A 95 -10.99 9.98 -5.96
C PRO A 95 -12.46 10.11 -6.38
N PRO A 96 -12.72 10.17 -7.69
CA PRO A 96 -14.08 10.19 -8.23
C PRO A 96 -14.81 8.85 -7.99
N ALA A 97 -16.13 8.86 -8.10
CA ALA A 97 -16.96 7.67 -7.91
C ALA A 97 -16.60 6.50 -8.85
N SER A 98 -16.02 6.78 -10.02
CA SER A 98 -15.49 5.76 -10.94
C SER A 98 -14.44 4.85 -10.31
N MET A 99 -13.77 5.31 -9.23
CA MET A 99 -12.83 4.46 -8.49
C MET A 99 -13.50 3.23 -7.89
N ASN A 100 -14.80 3.26 -7.61
CA ASN A 100 -15.56 2.13 -7.07
C ASN A 100 -15.66 0.94 -8.05
N GLU A 101 -15.35 1.14 -9.32
CA GLU A 101 -15.29 0.07 -10.33
C GLU A 101 -14.02 -0.79 -10.16
N PHE A 102 -12.98 -0.26 -9.51
CA PHE A 102 -11.72 -0.95 -9.26
C PHE A 102 -11.73 -1.59 -7.88
N LEU A 103 -11.99 -2.88 -7.84
CA LEU A 103 -12.06 -3.63 -6.57
C LEU A 103 -10.67 -3.83 -5.97
N PRO A 104 -10.52 -3.69 -4.64
CA PRO A 104 -9.26 -3.97 -3.98
C PRO A 104 -8.88 -5.45 -4.11
N VAL A 105 -7.62 -5.72 -4.46
CA VAL A 105 -7.09 -7.08 -4.56
C VAL A 105 -6.90 -7.72 -3.19
N LEU A 106 -6.57 -6.91 -2.16
CA LEU A 106 -6.46 -7.37 -0.78
C LEU A 106 -7.79 -7.16 -0.07
N THR A 107 -8.44 -8.25 0.35
CA THR A 107 -9.70 -8.21 1.08
C THR A 107 -9.52 -8.35 2.59
N SER A 108 -8.52 -9.11 3.03
CA SER A 108 -8.19 -9.25 4.46
C SER A 108 -6.79 -9.81 4.68
N VAL A 109 -6.20 -9.43 5.81
CA VAL A 109 -5.05 -10.09 6.43
C VAL A 109 -5.49 -10.58 7.80
N LYS A 110 -5.32 -11.86 8.05
CA LYS A 110 -5.75 -12.52 9.27
C LYS A 110 -4.62 -13.33 9.88
N SER A 111 -4.66 -13.48 11.19
CA SER A 111 -3.71 -14.30 11.93
C SER A 111 -4.45 -15.09 13.02
N ARG A 112 -3.75 -15.98 13.72
CA ARG A 112 -4.32 -16.75 14.82
C ARG A 112 -3.53 -16.53 16.09
N VAL A 113 -4.25 -16.50 17.20
CA VAL A 113 -3.64 -16.39 18.53
C VAL A 113 -2.77 -17.62 18.80
N ILE A 114 -1.52 -17.40 19.13
CA ILE A 114 -0.54 -18.46 19.45
C ILE A 114 -0.19 -18.49 20.94
N HIS A 115 -0.46 -17.41 21.66
CA HIS A 115 -0.22 -17.33 23.10
C HIS A 115 -1.23 -16.40 23.76
N VAL A 116 -1.63 -16.76 24.97
CA VAL A 116 -2.52 -15.97 25.85
C VAL A 116 -1.80 -15.78 27.18
N ALA A 117 -1.79 -14.54 27.68
CA ALA A 117 -1.26 -14.23 29.01
C ALA A 117 -2.29 -13.48 29.86
N ASP A 118 -2.34 -13.83 31.14
CA ASP A 118 -3.11 -13.14 32.16
C ASP A 118 -2.15 -12.27 32.99
N HIS A 119 -2.50 -10.99 33.17
CA HIS A 119 -1.64 -10.00 33.81
C HIS A 119 -2.24 -9.42 35.09
N ARG A 120 -3.36 -9.99 35.59
CA ARG A 120 -4.07 -9.46 36.77
C ARG A 120 -3.17 -9.38 38.00
N ASP A 121 -2.25 -10.33 38.12
CA ASP A 121 -1.31 -10.41 39.25
C ASP A 121 0.17 -10.41 38.84
N GLY A 122 0.48 -9.94 37.60
CA GLY A 122 1.80 -10.07 37.01
C GLY A 122 2.35 -8.80 36.36
N PRO A 123 3.59 -8.86 35.86
CA PRO A 123 4.20 -7.74 35.15
C PRO A 123 3.50 -7.43 33.84
N SER A 124 3.51 -6.16 33.43
CA SER A 124 3.02 -5.71 32.12
C SER A 124 3.69 -6.44 30.98
N PRO A 125 2.95 -6.77 29.92
CA PRO A 125 3.50 -7.46 28.75
C PRO A 125 4.43 -6.57 27.93
N GLY A 126 5.41 -7.20 27.29
CA GLY A 126 6.26 -6.61 26.27
C GLY A 126 7.62 -6.13 26.76
N SER A 127 8.60 -6.17 25.87
CA SER A 127 9.99 -5.81 26.11
C SER A 127 10.24 -4.31 26.30
N GLY A 128 9.27 -3.43 26.03
CA GLY A 128 9.42 -1.97 26.07
C GLY A 128 8.87 -1.27 27.31
N GLY A 129 8.12 -1.94 28.17
CA GLY A 129 7.53 -1.33 29.37
C GLY A 129 6.58 -0.17 29.13
N TYR A 130 6.04 -0.03 27.92
CA TYR A 130 5.20 1.10 27.47
C TYR A 130 3.86 1.22 28.19
N HIS A 131 3.46 0.21 28.98
CA HIS A 131 2.14 0.14 29.59
C HIS A 131 2.15 -0.05 31.10
N ARG A 132 3.24 0.35 31.77
CA ARG A 132 3.45 0.18 33.21
C ARG A 132 2.35 0.71 34.12
N ASN A 133 1.52 1.63 33.62
CA ASN A 133 0.48 2.31 34.41
C ASN A 133 -0.95 1.83 34.10
N ARG A 134 -1.14 0.74 33.34
CA ARG A 134 -2.46 0.23 33.05
C ARG A 134 -2.69 -1.12 33.71
N SER A 135 -3.87 -1.25 34.33
CA SER A 135 -4.43 -2.56 34.72
C SER A 135 -4.81 -3.30 33.44
N LEU A 136 -3.87 -4.07 32.89
CA LEU A 136 -4.13 -4.98 31.79
C LEU A 136 -4.53 -6.31 32.39
N SER A 137 -5.69 -6.85 31.92
CA SER A 137 -6.14 -8.14 32.42
C SER A 137 -5.59 -9.30 31.59
N ARG A 138 -5.75 -9.24 30.27
CA ARG A 138 -5.35 -10.33 29.37
C ARG A 138 -4.75 -9.78 28.07
N THR A 139 -3.86 -10.58 27.46
CA THR A 139 -3.28 -10.26 26.14
C THR A 139 -3.25 -11.50 25.26
N GLY A 140 -3.43 -11.26 23.95
CA GLY A 140 -3.20 -12.23 22.90
C GLY A 140 -1.95 -11.90 22.10
N VAL A 141 -1.23 -12.92 21.65
CA VAL A 141 -0.09 -12.82 20.75
C VAL A 141 -0.41 -13.50 19.45
N VAL A 142 -0.15 -12.83 18.33
CA VAL A 142 -0.27 -13.39 16.98
C VAL A 142 1.06 -13.32 16.23
N PRO A 143 1.37 -14.29 15.34
CA PRO A 143 2.58 -14.30 14.52
C PRO A 143 2.39 -13.36 13.32
N PHE A 144 2.49 -12.06 13.56
CA PHE A 144 2.49 -11.00 12.56
C PHE A 144 3.36 -9.83 13.05
N GLY A 145 4.63 -9.86 12.72
CA GLY A 145 5.62 -8.89 13.17
C GLY A 145 6.15 -7.98 12.06
N LEU A 146 7.30 -7.36 12.31
CA LEU A 146 7.96 -6.47 11.36
C LEU A 146 8.33 -7.19 10.06
N HIS A 147 8.72 -8.47 10.15
CA HIS A 147 9.06 -9.29 8.98
C HIS A 147 7.86 -9.64 8.10
N ASP A 148 6.64 -9.44 8.59
CA ASP A 148 5.41 -9.74 7.85
C ASP A 148 4.80 -8.50 7.19
N GLY A 149 5.47 -7.36 7.32
CA GLY A 149 5.01 -6.08 6.78
C GLY A 149 4.31 -5.18 7.79
N ASN A 150 4.43 -5.50 9.09
CA ASN A 150 3.99 -4.58 10.14
C ASN A 150 5.06 -3.51 10.39
N ALA A 151 4.73 -2.46 11.15
CA ALA A 151 5.66 -1.43 11.57
C ALA A 151 5.77 -1.35 13.09
N SER A 152 6.87 -0.79 13.57
CA SER A 152 7.03 -0.48 14.99
C SER A 152 5.96 0.50 15.44
N ILE A 153 5.37 0.24 16.61
CA ILE A 153 4.38 1.14 17.21
C ILE A 153 5.06 2.43 17.61
N LYS A 154 4.50 3.55 17.16
CA LYS A 154 4.80 4.88 17.67
C LYS A 154 3.71 5.29 18.65
N GLU A 155 4.08 5.93 19.75
CA GLU A 155 3.17 6.28 20.84
C GLU A 155 1.96 7.11 20.38
N GLU A 156 2.17 7.97 19.38
CA GLU A 156 1.14 8.81 18.75
C GLU A 156 0.14 8.01 17.88
N LYS A 157 0.54 6.85 17.40
CA LYS A 157 -0.28 5.97 16.56
C LYS A 157 -0.76 4.80 17.41
N ARG A 158 -2.05 4.61 17.48
CA ARG A 158 -2.67 3.52 18.26
C ARG A 158 -3.24 2.46 17.33
N PRO A 159 -2.39 1.60 16.75
CA PRO A 159 -2.86 0.53 15.89
C PRO A 159 -3.78 -0.41 16.67
N VAL A 160 -4.73 -0.98 15.96
CA VAL A 160 -5.67 -1.95 16.51
C VAL A 160 -5.69 -3.22 15.65
N VAL A 161 -6.24 -4.27 16.21
CA VAL A 161 -6.68 -5.48 15.50
C VAL A 161 -8.19 -5.68 15.76
N LEU A 162 -8.87 -6.43 14.91
CA LEU A 162 -10.21 -6.88 15.23
C LEU A 162 -10.13 -8.26 15.85
N PHE A 163 -10.79 -8.41 16.97
CA PHE A 163 -10.94 -9.67 17.68
C PHE A 163 -12.37 -9.80 18.21
N LYS A 164 -13.05 -10.86 17.81
CA LYS A 164 -14.46 -11.12 18.13
C LYS A 164 -15.36 -9.89 17.86
N GLY A 165 -15.19 -9.29 16.67
CA GLY A 165 -15.98 -8.15 16.18
C GLY A 165 -15.70 -6.81 16.87
N LYS A 166 -14.62 -6.68 17.66
CA LYS A 166 -14.26 -5.45 18.36
C LYS A 166 -12.82 -5.03 18.08
N ARG A 167 -12.58 -3.73 18.04
CA ARG A 167 -11.23 -3.14 17.94
C ARG A 167 -10.48 -3.36 19.24
N ARG A 168 -9.31 -3.96 19.17
CA ARG A 168 -8.40 -4.23 20.28
C ARG A 168 -7.09 -3.53 20.04
N ARG A 169 -6.61 -2.81 21.04
CA ARG A 169 -5.38 -2.04 20.93
C ARG A 169 -4.17 -2.96 20.85
N VAL A 170 -3.28 -2.67 19.91
CA VAL A 170 -1.97 -3.29 19.82
C VAL A 170 -1.04 -2.66 20.87
N LEU A 171 -0.40 -3.48 21.65
CA LEU A 171 0.49 -3.09 22.74
C LEU A 171 1.95 -3.11 22.33
N GLY A 172 2.32 -3.99 21.41
CA GLY A 172 3.69 -4.16 20.96
C GLY A 172 3.79 -4.92 19.65
N VAL A 173 4.82 -4.60 18.86
CA VAL A 173 5.21 -5.32 17.65
C VAL A 173 6.69 -5.64 17.76
N SER A 174 7.05 -6.92 17.63
CA SER A 174 8.41 -7.42 17.55
C SER A 174 8.75 -7.82 16.11
N LEU A 175 9.89 -8.46 15.89
CA LEU A 175 10.27 -8.96 14.57
C LEU A 175 9.25 -9.93 13.99
N GLU A 176 8.69 -10.83 14.82
CA GLU A 176 7.85 -11.94 14.39
C GLU A 176 6.42 -11.90 14.95
N HIS A 177 6.15 -11.04 15.95
CA HIS A 177 4.90 -11.11 16.70
C HIS A 177 4.30 -9.73 16.96
N LEU A 178 2.99 -9.74 17.14
CA LEU A 178 2.18 -8.61 17.61
C LEU A 178 1.44 -9.04 18.87
N VAL A 179 1.41 -8.16 19.86
CA VAL A 179 0.68 -8.32 21.12
C VAL A 179 -0.49 -7.34 21.17
N PHE A 180 -1.67 -7.80 21.53
CA PHE A 180 -2.87 -6.96 21.67
C PHE A 180 -3.57 -7.21 23.01
N GLU A 181 -4.26 -6.16 23.49
CA GLU A 181 -5.04 -6.24 24.74
C GLU A 181 -6.43 -6.82 24.50
N VAL A 182 -6.97 -7.46 25.52
CA VAL A 182 -8.35 -7.98 25.55
C VAL A 182 -9.02 -7.59 26.86
N ASP A 183 -10.27 -7.12 26.79
CA ASP A 183 -11.05 -6.74 27.97
C ASP A 183 -11.33 -7.95 28.86
N ASP A 184 -11.52 -7.66 30.15
CA ASP A 184 -12.00 -8.65 31.12
C ASP A 184 -13.32 -9.29 30.65
N GLY A 185 -13.43 -10.59 30.85
CA GLY A 185 -14.61 -11.37 30.47
C GLY A 185 -14.71 -11.70 28.97
N THR A 186 -13.79 -11.19 28.13
CA THR A 186 -13.71 -11.65 26.74
C THR A 186 -13.02 -13.02 26.72
N ASP A 187 -13.69 -14.00 26.16
CA ASP A 187 -13.13 -15.30 25.90
C ASP A 187 -12.00 -15.20 24.86
N LEU A 188 -10.80 -15.66 25.20
CA LEU A 188 -9.60 -15.62 24.38
C LEU A 188 -8.83 -16.93 24.52
N GLU A 189 -8.68 -17.64 23.40
CA GLU A 189 -8.02 -18.94 23.34
C GLU A 189 -6.95 -18.99 22.25
N ILE A 190 -6.00 -19.90 22.41
CA ILE A 190 -5.02 -20.23 21.37
C ILE A 190 -5.78 -20.81 20.17
N GLY A 191 -5.47 -20.32 18.97
CA GLY A 191 -6.14 -20.70 17.72
C GLY A 191 -7.25 -19.74 17.28
N ASP A 192 -7.72 -18.84 18.16
CA ASP A 192 -8.70 -17.80 17.81
C ASP A 192 -8.20 -16.92 16.66
N GLU A 193 -9.10 -16.59 15.74
CA GLU A 193 -8.77 -15.75 14.58
C GLU A 193 -8.76 -14.27 14.99
N THR A 194 -7.80 -13.53 14.45
CA THR A 194 -7.63 -12.08 14.61
C THR A 194 -7.49 -11.45 13.25
N THR A 195 -8.22 -10.37 12.99
CA THR A 195 -8.16 -9.63 11.71
C THR A 195 -7.27 -8.39 11.85
N LEU A 196 -6.27 -8.28 10.98
CA LEU A 196 -5.29 -7.20 10.95
C LEU A 196 -5.67 -6.13 9.90
N ILE A 197 -6.20 -6.57 8.76
CA ILE A 197 -6.79 -5.76 7.69
C ILE A 197 -8.06 -6.47 7.25
N GLY A 198 -9.11 -5.72 6.95
CA GLY A 198 -10.39 -6.24 6.50
C GLY A 198 -11.49 -6.18 7.56
N GLY A 199 -12.62 -6.79 7.27
CA GLY A 199 -13.81 -6.72 8.12
C GLY A 199 -14.00 -7.93 9.03
N GLU A 200 -14.58 -7.68 10.19
CA GLU A 200 -15.08 -8.69 11.12
C GLU A 200 -16.37 -8.17 11.78
N GLY A 201 -17.51 -8.78 11.43
CA GLY A 201 -18.83 -8.27 11.84
C GLY A 201 -19.07 -6.84 11.31
N PRO A 202 -19.48 -5.89 12.18
CA PRO A 202 -19.73 -4.51 11.79
C PRO A 202 -18.45 -3.67 11.66
N GLU A 203 -17.34 -4.16 12.19
CA GLU A 203 -16.05 -3.44 12.22
C GLU A 203 -15.17 -3.79 11.03
N LYS A 204 -14.38 -2.82 10.60
CA LYS A 204 -13.41 -2.98 9.51
C LYS A 204 -12.16 -2.17 9.79
N ILE A 205 -11.00 -2.73 9.43
CA ILE A 205 -9.72 -2.04 9.32
C ILE A 205 -9.41 -1.92 7.85
N GLU A 206 -9.46 -0.71 7.31
CA GLU A 206 -9.12 -0.44 5.92
C GLU A 206 -7.60 -0.46 5.72
N LEU A 207 -7.14 -0.84 4.53
CA LEU A 207 -5.72 -0.77 4.18
C LEU A 207 -5.15 0.66 4.34
N VAL A 208 -5.95 1.70 4.06
CA VAL A 208 -5.54 3.09 4.26
C VAL A 208 -5.32 3.43 5.74
N GLU A 209 -6.14 2.89 6.63
CA GLU A 209 -5.98 3.05 8.08
C GLU A 209 -4.72 2.32 8.56
N PHE A 210 -4.53 1.07 8.14
CA PHE A 210 -3.32 0.30 8.45
C PHE A 210 -2.04 0.99 7.97
N ALA A 211 -2.03 1.51 6.74
CA ALA A 211 -0.93 2.27 6.17
C ALA A 211 -0.63 3.57 6.97
N ALA A 212 -1.68 4.26 7.42
CA ALA A 212 -1.53 5.47 8.22
C ALA A 212 -0.83 5.21 9.57
N TRP A 213 -1.04 4.07 10.21
CA TRP A 213 -0.29 3.68 11.41
C TRP A 213 1.20 3.48 11.11
N GLN A 214 1.53 3.01 9.91
CA GLN A 214 2.90 2.80 9.46
C GLN A 214 3.57 4.06 8.89
N GLN A 215 2.83 5.17 8.77
CA GLN A 215 3.28 6.39 8.09
C GLN A 215 3.69 6.14 6.63
N SER A 216 2.99 5.23 5.96
CA SER A 216 3.21 4.84 4.57
C SER A 216 1.95 5.09 3.72
N SER A 217 2.09 5.02 2.41
CA SER A 217 0.94 4.97 1.51
C SER A 217 0.29 3.58 1.51
N PRO A 218 -1.00 3.45 1.14
CA PRO A 218 -1.66 2.15 1.03
C PRO A 218 -0.94 1.18 0.08
N LEU A 219 -0.35 1.68 -1.01
CA LEU A 219 0.42 0.84 -1.93
C LEU A 219 1.72 0.36 -1.29
N GLU A 220 2.45 1.22 -0.58
CA GLU A 220 3.66 0.81 0.15
C GLU A 220 3.34 -0.23 1.21
N ALA A 221 2.29 -0.01 2.02
CA ALA A 221 1.86 -0.97 3.01
C ALA A 221 1.52 -2.34 2.39
N LEU A 222 0.82 -2.34 1.25
CA LEU A 222 0.51 -3.56 0.50
C LEU A 222 1.78 -4.27 0.00
N MET A 223 2.74 -3.51 -0.54
CA MET A 223 4.00 -4.06 -1.06
C MET A 223 4.94 -4.58 0.04
N LEU A 224 4.80 -4.07 1.26
CA LEU A 224 5.57 -4.52 2.41
C LEU A 224 5.04 -5.83 3.02
N LEU A 225 3.80 -6.23 2.70
CA LEU A 225 3.31 -7.53 3.14
C LEU A 225 4.22 -8.65 2.62
N SER A 226 4.72 -9.46 3.56
CA SER A 226 5.76 -10.44 3.28
C SER A 226 5.27 -11.59 2.39
N ASN A 227 6.15 -12.07 1.51
CA ASN A 227 5.94 -13.29 0.74
C ASN A 227 5.86 -14.57 1.61
N ARG A 228 6.17 -14.46 2.92
CA ARG A 228 5.98 -15.56 3.88
C ARG A 228 4.51 -15.80 4.21
N LEU A 229 3.66 -14.79 4.02
CA LEU A 229 2.25 -14.91 4.33
C LEU A 229 1.55 -15.82 3.30
N PRO A 230 0.79 -16.81 3.75
CA PRO A 230 0.03 -17.66 2.83
C PRO A 230 -1.07 -16.84 2.16
N ILE A 231 -1.17 -16.97 0.83
CA ILE A 231 -2.18 -16.27 0.03
C ILE A 231 -3.34 -17.22 -0.25
N THR A 232 -4.54 -16.78 0.10
CA THR A 232 -5.79 -17.47 -0.22
C THR A 232 -6.58 -16.66 -1.24
N LEU A 233 -6.85 -17.24 -2.40
CA LEU A 233 -7.68 -16.60 -3.42
C LEU A 233 -9.16 -16.80 -3.08
N LYS A 234 -9.90 -15.71 -2.95
CA LYS A 234 -11.37 -15.77 -2.87
C LYS A 234 -11.95 -15.83 -4.28
N LYS A 235 -12.63 -16.92 -4.62
CA LYS A 235 -13.44 -16.94 -5.84
C LYS A 235 -14.59 -15.94 -5.67
N LYS A 236 -14.77 -15.07 -6.68
CA LYS A 236 -15.99 -14.27 -6.78
C LYS A 236 -17.13 -15.25 -7.09
N ILE A 237 -18.06 -15.42 -6.17
CA ILE A 237 -19.30 -16.20 -6.37
C ILE A 237 -20.27 -15.32 -7.15
#